data_c84848d7a65caa7d1d3977ec1aa9e11c
#
_entry.id   c84848d7a65caa7d1d3977ec1aa9e11c
#
_cell.length_a   1.000
_cell.length_b   1.000
_cell.length_c   1.000
_cell.angle_alpha   90.00
_cell.angle_beta   90.00
_cell.angle_gamma   90.00
#
_symmetry.space_group_name_H-M   'P 1'
#
loop_
_entity.id
_entity.type
_entity.pdbx_description
1 polymer ?
#
loop_
_entity_poly.entity_id
_entity_poly.type
_entity_poly.pdbx_seq_one_letter_code
_entity_poly.pdbx_strand_id
1 'polypeptide(L)'
;MNKLDQLNTVIKDNSRFYKINESDLIWIYDAHVHNVFSLSRNLYNALFVEKNQSLSDITEKLSIKENSYFLNIINNILQNETDNTNFSVEDDGCSVMINTSNRCNLNCSYCYRNKKDANINSIENIKKSIEWVMKEYKPKASKFDFTYSMSSESSIDIDILKQVLKEYENYEPQDFSENDLKLEEVQNFFKCLHRDFDNIKPDLFTEKSDENKSCLVLILNKLIREKNLYEMLGMSIGMFQEDMRAEIQNRHNFSAWKANRVNRWILEVKYGEYIDFSKKAIPQYPSFSVFTNGTCATSDFIHLVKAAGINPLYISIDGPQKVHDFNRKFNSGKCSYGEVLKNIRVFQNEKISLCASAVLTSHYPKPLEIALHLQKLGFQKGTMTSVRPGTSVSFTLDNVDNLLAGYEELFLRFKDDALKNDFSLLDFLEDDYCVNPIKLLISRTKQVCRCNLDNQLVINAKGDVYNCLYFEASNMNKIGNINSQVKRIEGDKSVSSRNVCNKCWARYLCGGTCFYASQVMMGNILEIEPVECKIRKHLARLSLEFIVFCRENNINL
;
A
#
# COMPACT_ATOMS: atom_id res chain seq x y z
N MET A 1 -0.35 -42.48 0.78
CA MET A 1 -0.96 -41.78 1.92
C MET A 1 -2.40 -41.51 1.57
N ASN A 2 -3.35 -41.88 2.41
CA ASN A 2 -4.75 -41.61 2.12
C ASN A 2 -5.01 -40.10 2.35
N LYS A 3 -6.09 -39.52 1.77
CA LYS A 3 -6.42 -38.08 1.92
C LYS A 3 -6.49 -37.61 3.38
N LEU A 4 -6.82 -38.49 4.30
CA LEU A 4 -6.93 -38.22 5.72
C LEU A 4 -5.55 -38.07 6.38
N ASP A 5 -4.59 -38.92 6.01
CA ASP A 5 -3.24 -38.84 6.55
C ASP A 5 -2.56 -37.54 6.08
N GLN A 6 -2.85 -37.13 4.83
CA GLN A 6 -2.42 -35.85 4.29
C GLN A 6 -3.06 -34.70 5.06
N LEU A 7 -4.37 -34.73 5.25
CA LEU A 7 -5.11 -33.70 6.00
C LEU A 7 -4.60 -33.58 7.45
N ASN A 8 -4.42 -34.70 8.13
CA ASN A 8 -3.90 -34.71 9.51
C ASN A 8 -2.48 -34.14 9.60
N THR A 9 -1.66 -34.36 8.59
CA THR A 9 -0.30 -33.78 8.52
C THR A 9 -0.37 -32.26 8.35
N VAL A 10 -1.23 -31.77 7.44
CA VAL A 10 -1.40 -30.35 7.16
C VAL A 10 -2.03 -29.61 8.34
N ILE A 11 -3.04 -30.19 9.02
CA ILE A 11 -3.72 -29.57 10.16
C ILE A 11 -2.81 -29.50 11.41
N LYS A 12 -1.81 -30.38 11.50
CA LYS A 12 -0.82 -30.30 12.59
C LYS A 12 0.11 -29.10 12.49
N ASP A 13 0.18 -28.44 11.34
CA ASP A 13 0.96 -27.21 11.17
C ASP A 13 0.24 -26.03 11.84
N ASN A 14 0.60 -25.77 13.10
CA ASN A 14 0.07 -24.64 13.88
C ASN A 14 0.38 -23.26 13.28
N SER A 15 1.25 -23.19 12.26
CA SER A 15 1.62 -21.94 11.58
C SER A 15 0.65 -21.58 10.46
N ARG A 16 -0.13 -22.55 9.96
CA ARG A 16 -1.05 -22.36 8.86
C ARG A 16 -2.41 -21.85 9.29
N PHE A 17 -2.96 -22.42 10.35
CA PHE A 17 -4.33 -22.13 10.78
C PHE A 17 -4.38 -21.29 12.04
N TYR A 18 -5.24 -20.26 12.02
CA TYR A 18 -5.47 -19.41 13.18
C TYR A 18 -6.97 -19.34 13.49
N LYS A 19 -7.36 -19.73 14.71
CA LYS A 19 -8.72 -19.59 15.22
C LYS A 19 -8.97 -18.12 15.57
N ILE A 20 -9.94 -17.49 14.89
CA ILE A 20 -10.22 -16.07 15.01
C ILE A 20 -11.11 -15.80 16.22
N ASN A 21 -12.28 -16.43 16.27
CA ASN A 21 -13.23 -16.30 17.36
C ASN A 21 -13.97 -17.61 17.62
N GLU A 22 -14.79 -17.61 18.64
CA GLU A 22 -15.63 -18.73 19.06
C GLU A 22 -17.03 -18.22 19.36
N SER A 23 -17.85 -18.15 18.31
CA SER A 23 -19.31 -17.94 18.37
C SER A 23 -20.03 -19.27 18.15
N ASP A 24 -21.25 -19.25 17.65
CA ASP A 24 -21.97 -20.46 17.21
C ASP A 24 -21.20 -21.20 16.12
N LEU A 25 -20.50 -20.46 15.27
CA LEU A 25 -19.53 -20.97 14.31
C LEU A 25 -18.11 -20.62 14.76
N ILE A 26 -17.17 -21.53 14.57
CA ILE A 26 -15.75 -21.29 14.81
C ILE A 26 -15.11 -20.83 13.51
N TRP A 27 -14.63 -19.59 13.50
CA TRP A 27 -13.97 -19.00 12.34
C TRP A 27 -12.46 -19.25 12.36
N ILE A 28 -11.96 -19.64 11.20
CA ILE A 28 -10.56 -20.05 11.02
C ILE A 28 -9.98 -19.30 9.83
N TYR A 29 -8.78 -18.80 10.01
CA TYR A 29 -7.96 -18.25 8.95
C TYR A 29 -6.92 -19.25 8.48
N ASP A 30 -6.88 -19.53 7.18
CA ASP A 30 -5.83 -20.30 6.51
C ASP A 30 -4.80 -19.33 5.90
N ALA A 31 -3.61 -19.29 6.50
CA ALA A 31 -2.55 -18.39 6.10
C ALA A 31 -1.96 -18.71 4.71
N HIS A 32 -2.03 -19.97 4.26
CA HIS A 32 -1.47 -20.35 2.96
C HIS A 32 -2.25 -19.78 1.77
N VAL A 33 -3.55 -19.53 1.93
CA VAL A 33 -4.42 -19.07 0.83
C VAL A 33 -5.17 -17.79 1.12
N HIS A 34 -4.87 -17.10 2.23
CA HIS A 34 -5.60 -15.94 2.73
C HIS A 34 -7.12 -16.17 2.74
N ASN A 35 -7.55 -17.34 3.18
CA ASN A 35 -8.96 -17.66 3.27
C ASN A 35 -9.44 -17.68 4.72
N VAL A 36 -10.65 -17.18 4.93
CA VAL A 36 -11.35 -17.25 6.20
C VAL A 36 -12.59 -18.10 5.99
N PHE A 37 -12.75 -19.15 6.78
CA PHE A 37 -13.90 -20.05 6.70
C PHE A 37 -14.43 -20.37 8.09
N SER A 38 -15.66 -20.86 8.18
CA SER A 38 -16.31 -21.22 9.45
C SER A 38 -16.60 -22.71 9.52
N LEU A 39 -16.55 -23.25 10.71
CA LEU A 39 -16.92 -24.63 11.01
C LEU A 39 -17.89 -24.65 12.19
N SER A 40 -18.84 -25.61 12.18
CA SER A 40 -19.57 -25.91 13.41
C SER A 40 -18.59 -26.42 14.48
N ARG A 41 -18.97 -26.28 15.75
CA ARG A 41 -18.12 -26.76 16.88
C ARG A 41 -17.76 -28.23 16.76
N ASN A 42 -18.68 -29.07 16.29
CA ASN A 42 -18.44 -30.49 16.11
C ASN A 42 -17.38 -30.75 15.03
N LEU A 43 -17.48 -30.06 13.87
CA LEU A 43 -16.50 -30.15 12.81
C LEU A 43 -15.13 -29.64 13.21
N TYR A 44 -15.08 -28.53 13.93
CA TYR A 44 -13.84 -28.00 14.45
C TYR A 44 -13.16 -28.99 15.40
N ASN A 45 -13.92 -29.57 16.35
CA ASN A 45 -13.40 -30.55 17.29
C ASN A 45 -12.85 -31.78 16.57
N ALA A 46 -13.62 -32.31 15.61
CA ALA A 46 -13.22 -33.47 14.82
C ALA A 46 -11.92 -33.24 14.04
N LEU A 47 -11.75 -32.06 13.45
CA LEU A 47 -10.56 -31.73 12.63
C LEU A 47 -9.34 -31.28 13.45
N PHE A 48 -9.54 -30.41 14.43
CA PHE A 48 -8.44 -29.70 15.09
C PHE A 48 -8.15 -30.18 16.50
N VAL A 49 -9.11 -30.84 17.17
CA VAL A 49 -8.97 -31.28 18.58
C VAL A 49 -8.81 -32.79 18.70
N GLU A 50 -9.74 -33.56 18.17
CA GLU A 50 -9.80 -35.02 18.42
C GLU A 50 -8.84 -35.83 17.53
N LYS A 51 -8.49 -35.34 16.36
CA LYS A 51 -7.45 -35.82 15.42
C LYS A 51 -7.41 -37.33 15.06
N ASN A 52 -8.32 -38.15 15.58
CA ASN A 52 -8.32 -39.61 15.43
C ASN A 52 -9.57 -40.17 14.72
N GLN A 53 -10.50 -39.31 14.28
CA GLN A 53 -11.70 -39.77 13.55
C GLN A 53 -11.38 -39.93 12.06
N SER A 54 -11.95 -40.94 11.42
CA SER A 54 -11.86 -41.09 9.97
C SER A 54 -12.73 -40.05 9.24
N LEU A 55 -12.34 -39.69 8.01
CA LEU A 55 -13.17 -38.79 7.18
C LEU A 55 -14.59 -39.36 6.97
N SER A 56 -14.71 -40.71 6.86
CA SER A 56 -16.02 -41.37 6.77
C SER A 56 -16.86 -41.14 8.01
N ASP A 57 -16.28 -41.32 9.21
CA ASP A 57 -17.01 -41.13 10.47
C ASP A 57 -17.49 -39.67 10.67
N ILE A 58 -16.73 -38.70 10.12
CA ILE A 58 -17.10 -37.29 10.14
C ILE A 58 -18.21 -37.02 9.13
N THR A 59 -18.07 -37.51 7.88
CA THR A 59 -19.01 -37.26 6.80
C THR A 59 -20.37 -37.93 7.00
N GLU A 60 -20.42 -39.12 7.63
CA GLU A 60 -21.64 -39.81 7.97
C GLU A 60 -22.55 -39.06 8.98
N LYS A 61 -21.93 -38.20 9.79
CA LYS A 61 -22.63 -37.38 10.80
C LYS A 61 -23.15 -36.04 10.26
N LEU A 62 -22.86 -35.70 9.00
CA LEU A 62 -23.17 -34.41 8.40
C LEU A 62 -24.41 -34.49 7.51
N SER A 63 -25.20 -33.41 7.47
CA SER A 63 -26.22 -33.24 6.43
C SER A 63 -25.53 -33.14 5.04
N ILE A 64 -26.32 -33.40 3.97
CA ILE A 64 -25.79 -33.33 2.58
C ILE A 64 -25.13 -31.97 2.28
N LYS A 65 -25.72 -30.88 2.77
CA LYS A 65 -25.22 -29.52 2.58
C LYS A 65 -23.91 -29.28 3.36
N GLU A 66 -23.86 -29.71 4.61
CA GLU A 66 -22.66 -29.62 5.45
C GLU A 66 -21.53 -30.46 4.90
N ASN A 67 -21.83 -31.66 4.39
CA ASN A 67 -20.86 -32.56 3.80
C ASN A 67 -20.24 -31.95 2.52
N SER A 68 -21.05 -31.37 1.63
CA SER A 68 -20.55 -30.68 0.44
C SER A 68 -19.65 -29.50 0.80
N TYR A 69 -20.04 -28.68 1.76
CA TYR A 69 -19.25 -27.55 2.25
C TYR A 69 -17.92 -28.03 2.88
N PHE A 70 -17.99 -29.04 3.73
CA PHE A 70 -16.84 -29.63 4.39
C PHE A 70 -15.83 -30.23 3.41
N LEU A 71 -16.31 -31.00 2.42
CA LEU A 71 -15.44 -31.58 1.38
C LEU A 71 -14.77 -30.50 0.52
N ASN A 72 -15.45 -29.38 0.25
CA ASN A 72 -14.86 -28.25 -0.44
C ASN A 72 -13.71 -27.62 0.38
N ILE A 73 -13.90 -27.45 1.69
CA ILE A 73 -12.85 -26.94 2.59
C ILE A 73 -11.66 -27.89 2.58
N ILE A 74 -11.88 -29.20 2.76
CA ILE A 74 -10.80 -30.20 2.75
C ILE A 74 -10.06 -30.21 1.42
N ASN A 75 -10.77 -30.21 0.31
CA ASN A 75 -10.13 -30.18 -1.01
C ASN A 75 -9.26 -28.92 -1.19
N ASN A 76 -9.76 -27.74 -0.77
CA ASN A 76 -8.99 -26.50 -0.80
C ASN A 76 -7.74 -26.57 0.09
N ILE A 77 -7.85 -27.16 1.29
CA ILE A 77 -6.72 -27.36 2.19
C ILE A 77 -5.67 -28.27 1.57
N LEU A 78 -6.10 -29.39 0.98
CA LEU A 78 -5.20 -30.39 0.39
C LEU A 78 -4.58 -29.93 -0.94
N GLN A 79 -5.32 -29.19 -1.77
CA GLN A 79 -4.79 -28.61 -3.01
C GLN A 79 -3.68 -27.58 -2.78
N ASN A 80 -3.66 -26.96 -1.62
CA ASN A 80 -2.69 -25.94 -1.22
C ASN A 80 -1.77 -26.45 -0.10
N GLU A 81 -1.41 -27.73 -0.12
CA GLU A 81 -0.52 -28.36 0.89
C GLU A 81 0.85 -27.71 0.96
N THR A 82 1.42 -27.36 -0.17
CA THR A 82 2.69 -26.65 -0.22
C THR A 82 2.46 -25.17 -0.05
N ASP A 83 3.36 -24.51 0.67
CA ASP A 83 3.43 -23.05 0.80
C ASP A 83 3.80 -22.41 -0.57
N ASN A 84 3.33 -23.00 -1.65
CA ASN A 84 3.35 -22.48 -3.02
C ASN A 84 2.31 -21.37 -3.17
N THR A 85 2.33 -20.46 -2.22
CA THR A 85 1.62 -19.19 -2.38
C THR A 85 2.35 -18.39 -3.45
N ASN A 86 2.02 -18.67 -4.71
CA ASN A 86 2.19 -17.73 -5.82
C ASN A 86 1.27 -16.53 -5.59
N PHE A 87 1.33 -15.96 -4.40
CA PHE A 87 0.81 -14.62 -4.17
C PHE A 87 1.67 -13.70 -5.04
N SER A 88 1.08 -13.22 -6.10
CA SER A 88 1.74 -12.21 -6.91
C SER A 88 2.14 -11.08 -5.97
N VAL A 89 3.43 -10.83 -5.90
CA VAL A 89 3.92 -9.55 -5.38
C VAL A 89 3.60 -8.57 -6.50
N GLU A 90 2.50 -7.84 -6.35
CA GLU A 90 2.05 -6.90 -7.37
C GLU A 90 2.89 -5.61 -7.43
N ASP A 91 4.18 -5.68 -7.25
CA ASP A 91 5.04 -4.52 -7.35
C ASP A 91 6.14 -4.73 -8.39
N ASP A 92 5.73 -4.70 -9.67
CA ASP A 92 6.64 -4.60 -10.81
C ASP A 92 7.24 -3.16 -10.93
N GLY A 93 6.84 -2.24 -10.05
CA GLY A 93 7.25 -0.84 -10.09
C GLY A 93 8.62 -0.62 -9.43
N CYS A 94 9.39 0.31 -9.97
CA CYS A 94 10.59 0.82 -9.32
C CYS A 94 10.27 2.13 -8.59
N SER A 95 10.45 2.14 -7.27
CA SER A 95 10.31 3.36 -6.46
C SER A 95 11.68 3.96 -6.21
N VAL A 96 11.89 5.18 -6.69
CA VAL A 96 13.16 5.87 -6.57
C VAL A 96 12.99 7.15 -5.76
N MET A 97 13.82 7.31 -4.76
CA MET A 97 13.93 8.53 -3.98
C MET A 97 15.33 9.13 -4.15
N ILE A 98 15.42 10.31 -4.72
CA ILE A 98 16.67 11.06 -4.81
C ILE A 98 16.65 12.11 -3.70
N ASN A 99 17.58 11.98 -2.77
CA ASN A 99 17.75 12.94 -1.69
C ASN A 99 18.38 14.22 -2.21
N THR A 100 17.62 15.30 -2.22
CA THR A 100 18.06 16.58 -2.77
C THR A 100 18.69 17.51 -1.74
N SER A 101 18.20 17.47 -0.51
CA SER A 101 18.79 18.22 0.61
C SER A 101 18.32 17.68 1.96
N ASN A 102 18.97 18.13 3.05
CA ASN A 102 18.53 17.88 4.42
C ASN A 102 17.95 19.15 5.07
N ARG A 103 17.63 20.18 4.28
CA ARG A 103 17.10 21.45 4.80
C ARG A 103 15.63 21.29 5.20
N CYS A 104 15.31 21.71 6.41
CA CYS A 104 13.95 21.77 6.91
C CYS A 104 13.83 22.89 7.97
N ASN A 105 12.70 23.58 7.96
CA ASN A 105 12.42 24.65 8.93
C ASN A 105 11.77 24.14 10.23
N LEU A 106 11.42 22.83 10.31
CA LEU A 106 10.87 22.20 11.51
C LEU A 106 11.92 21.38 12.27
N ASN A 107 11.69 21.23 13.57
CA ASN A 107 12.43 20.38 14.48
C ASN A 107 11.51 19.31 15.10
N CYS A 108 11.07 18.35 14.28
CA CYS A 108 10.17 17.29 14.73
C CYS A 108 10.84 16.37 15.75
N SER A 109 10.11 16.00 16.83
CA SER A 109 10.62 15.18 17.94
C SER A 109 11.07 13.76 17.53
N TYR A 110 10.51 13.25 16.44
CA TYR A 110 10.77 11.91 15.90
C TYR A 110 11.54 11.93 14.58
N CYS A 111 12.10 13.09 14.19
CA CYS A 111 12.77 13.20 12.90
C CYS A 111 14.00 12.28 12.86
N TYR A 112 13.99 11.32 11.94
CA TYR A 112 15.08 10.39 11.74
C TYR A 112 16.28 11.00 10.98
N ARG A 113 16.14 12.22 10.43
CA ARG A 113 17.19 12.92 9.70
C ARG A 113 18.18 13.60 10.62
N ASN A 114 19.46 13.46 10.30
CA ASN A 114 20.52 14.25 10.95
C ASN A 114 20.55 15.66 10.34
N LYS A 115 19.97 16.64 11.06
CA LYS A 115 19.87 18.04 10.61
C LYS A 115 21.20 18.80 10.63
N LYS A 116 22.25 18.22 11.20
CA LYS A 116 23.57 18.87 11.28
C LYS A 116 24.27 18.92 9.93
N ASP A 117 23.92 18.00 9.01
CA ASP A 117 24.46 17.96 7.68
C ASP A 117 23.46 18.60 6.70
N ALA A 118 23.50 19.93 6.58
CA ALA A 118 22.71 20.67 5.59
C ALA A 118 23.27 20.49 4.16
N ASN A 119 23.63 19.26 3.79
CA ASN A 119 24.14 18.95 2.47
C ASN A 119 23.05 19.16 1.44
N ILE A 120 23.32 20.02 0.46
CA ILE A 120 22.51 20.20 -0.74
C ILE A 120 23.12 19.33 -1.82
N ASN A 121 22.33 18.49 -2.44
CA ASN A 121 22.75 17.70 -3.58
C ASN A 121 22.97 18.62 -4.79
N SER A 122 24.07 18.47 -5.49
CA SER A 122 24.30 19.23 -6.71
C SER A 122 23.36 18.76 -7.82
N ILE A 123 22.95 19.68 -8.68
CA ILE A 123 22.11 19.37 -9.83
C ILE A 123 22.77 18.35 -10.74
N GLU A 124 24.09 18.47 -10.94
CA GLU A 124 24.87 17.52 -11.72
C GLU A 124 24.78 16.09 -11.14
N ASN A 125 24.85 15.95 -9.84
CA ASN A 125 24.73 14.64 -9.20
C ASN A 125 23.28 14.11 -9.23
N ILE A 126 22.27 14.99 -9.15
CA ILE A 126 20.87 14.61 -9.35
C ILE A 126 20.68 14.08 -10.77
N LYS A 127 21.19 14.78 -11.80
CA LYS A 127 21.16 14.33 -13.19
C LYS A 127 21.80 12.96 -13.36
N LYS A 128 23.02 12.78 -12.88
CA LYS A 128 23.71 11.47 -12.92
C LYS A 128 22.90 10.37 -12.23
N SER A 129 22.24 10.69 -11.13
CA SER A 129 21.39 9.74 -10.42
C SER A 129 20.17 9.33 -11.25
N ILE A 130 19.52 10.28 -11.91
CA ILE A 130 18.39 10.01 -12.80
C ILE A 130 18.86 9.18 -14.01
N GLU A 131 19.95 9.58 -14.67
CA GLU A 131 20.53 8.85 -15.81
C GLU A 131 20.87 7.40 -15.43
N TRP A 132 21.49 7.22 -14.27
CA TRP A 132 21.85 5.90 -13.78
C TRP A 132 20.60 5.04 -13.52
N VAL A 133 19.56 5.60 -12.87
CA VAL A 133 18.29 4.88 -12.63
C VAL A 133 17.63 4.48 -13.95
N MET A 134 17.52 5.41 -14.89
CA MET A 134 16.89 5.16 -16.18
C MET A 134 17.64 4.10 -17.00
N LYS A 135 18.97 4.07 -16.90
CA LYS A 135 19.80 3.06 -17.57
C LYS A 135 19.67 1.68 -16.94
N GLU A 136 19.72 1.59 -15.61
CA GLU A 136 19.86 0.30 -14.91
C GLU A 136 18.50 -0.36 -14.61
N TYR A 137 17.43 0.43 -14.41
CA TYR A 137 16.14 -0.06 -13.91
C TYR A 137 14.97 0.08 -14.90
N LYS A 138 14.95 1.12 -15.76
CA LYS A 138 13.86 1.30 -16.74
C LYS A 138 13.59 0.05 -17.57
N PRO A 139 14.58 -0.69 -18.07
CA PRO A 139 14.34 -1.90 -18.84
C PRO A 139 13.70 -3.05 -18.04
N LYS A 140 13.72 -2.97 -16.70
CA LYS A 140 13.30 -4.05 -15.79
C LYS A 140 12.00 -3.77 -15.06
N ALA A 141 11.55 -2.52 -15.05
CA ALA A 141 10.39 -2.10 -14.29
C ALA A 141 9.22 -1.75 -15.21
N SER A 142 8.02 -2.23 -14.86
CA SER A 142 6.79 -1.89 -15.57
C SER A 142 6.25 -0.51 -15.17
N LYS A 143 6.65 0.00 -13.99
CA LYS A 143 6.21 1.28 -13.43
C LYS A 143 7.33 1.97 -12.68
N PHE A 144 7.51 3.27 -12.89
CA PHE A 144 8.42 4.11 -12.13
C PHE A 144 7.69 5.10 -11.25
N ASP A 145 8.00 5.07 -9.96
CA ASP A 145 7.56 6.05 -8.98
C ASP A 145 8.75 6.83 -8.47
N PHE A 146 8.79 8.13 -8.76
CA PHE A 146 9.77 9.02 -8.16
C PHE A 146 9.16 9.76 -6.99
N THR A 147 9.66 9.49 -5.82
CA THR A 147 9.34 10.27 -4.63
C THR A 147 10.36 11.39 -4.49
N TYR A 148 9.91 12.62 -4.71
CA TYR A 148 10.73 13.78 -4.43
C TYR A 148 10.85 13.96 -2.93
N SER A 149 12.06 13.78 -2.48
CA SER A 149 12.59 14.11 -1.16
C SER A 149 11.62 14.11 0.04
N MET A 150 11.54 12.99 0.72
CA MET A 150 11.11 12.98 2.12
C MET A 150 12.23 13.46 3.08
N SER A 151 13.38 13.90 2.57
CA SER A 151 14.56 14.26 3.36
C SER A 151 14.66 15.74 3.69
N SER A 152 14.07 16.59 2.84
CA SER A 152 14.01 18.05 3.02
C SER A 152 12.57 18.54 3.05
N GLU A 153 12.41 19.84 3.12
CA GLU A 153 11.13 20.49 2.91
C GLU A 153 11.01 20.96 1.45
N SER A 154 10.17 20.29 0.69
CA SER A 154 10.03 20.52 -0.75
C SER A 154 9.65 21.96 -1.12
N SER A 155 8.86 22.63 -0.28
CA SER A 155 8.46 24.01 -0.49
C SER A 155 9.58 25.04 -0.24
N ILE A 156 10.70 24.63 0.36
CA ILE A 156 11.89 25.46 0.57
C ILE A 156 12.87 25.30 -0.61
N ASP A 157 12.94 24.13 -1.20
CA ASP A 157 13.89 23.79 -2.25
C ASP A 157 13.24 23.82 -3.65
N ILE A 158 12.39 24.81 -3.91
CA ILE A 158 11.59 24.94 -5.15
C ILE A 158 12.46 24.92 -6.41
N ASP A 159 13.60 25.61 -6.39
CA ASP A 159 14.49 25.68 -7.56
C ASP A 159 15.11 24.31 -7.91
N ILE A 160 15.42 23.52 -6.88
CA ILE A 160 15.90 22.16 -7.08
C ILE A 160 14.76 21.29 -7.64
N LEU A 161 13.54 21.42 -7.13
CA LEU A 161 12.39 20.70 -7.63
C LEU A 161 12.08 21.05 -9.09
N LYS A 162 12.13 22.34 -9.46
CA LYS A 162 11.96 22.79 -10.85
C LYS A 162 12.97 22.13 -11.79
N GLN A 163 14.22 22.03 -11.34
CA GLN A 163 15.28 21.44 -12.17
C GLN A 163 15.16 19.91 -12.26
N VAL A 164 14.80 19.24 -11.17
CA VAL A 164 14.52 17.80 -11.20
C VAL A 164 13.40 17.50 -12.19
N LEU A 165 12.29 18.24 -12.16
CA LEU A 165 11.19 18.07 -13.11
C LEU A 165 11.64 18.32 -14.55
N LYS A 166 12.43 19.38 -14.80
CA LYS A 166 12.97 19.68 -16.13
C LYS A 166 13.90 18.59 -16.66
N GLU A 167 14.72 17.98 -15.80
CA GLU A 167 15.57 16.85 -16.22
C GLU A 167 14.74 15.62 -16.60
N TYR A 168 13.58 15.42 -15.97
CA TYR A 168 12.67 14.35 -16.35
C TYR A 168 12.00 14.56 -17.69
N GLU A 169 11.66 15.79 -18.04
CA GLU A 169 11.10 16.13 -19.37
C GLU A 169 12.08 15.77 -20.50
N ASN A 170 13.39 15.76 -20.22
CA ASN A 170 14.42 15.38 -21.19
C ASN A 170 14.56 13.86 -21.42
N TYR A 171 13.97 13.02 -20.54
CA TYR A 171 13.96 11.55 -20.69
C TYR A 171 12.74 11.08 -21.45
N GLU A 172 12.66 11.47 -22.72
CA GLU A 172 11.64 10.95 -23.64
C GLU A 172 11.93 9.49 -23.99
N PRO A 173 10.87 8.66 -24.13
CA PRO A 173 11.03 7.35 -24.73
C PRO A 173 11.46 7.50 -26.18
N GLN A 174 12.64 6.97 -26.53
CA GLN A 174 13.26 7.20 -27.83
C GLN A 174 12.64 6.45 -29.02
N ASP A 175 11.62 5.61 -28.83
CA ASP A 175 11.10 4.77 -29.91
C ASP A 175 9.58 4.87 -30.07
N PHE A 176 9.10 5.93 -30.71
CA PHE A 176 7.74 5.95 -31.25
C PHE A 176 7.73 6.53 -32.68
N SER A 177 7.36 5.69 -33.63
CA SER A 177 7.07 6.14 -35.01
C SER A 177 5.68 6.74 -35.08
N GLU A 178 5.58 7.85 -35.75
CA GLU A 178 4.36 8.62 -36.02
C GLU A 178 3.28 7.78 -36.73
N ASN A 179 2.08 7.71 -36.15
CA ASN A 179 0.84 7.42 -36.85
C ASN A 179 -0.34 8.11 -36.17
N ASP A 180 -1.09 8.84 -36.95
CA ASP A 180 -2.16 9.77 -36.57
C ASP A 180 -3.29 9.16 -35.75
N LEU A 181 -3.52 9.70 -34.54
CA LEU A 181 -4.73 9.47 -33.76
C LEU A 181 -5.54 10.74 -33.61
N LYS A 182 -6.81 10.63 -33.94
CA LYS A 182 -7.75 11.73 -33.82
C LYS A 182 -8.38 11.74 -32.42
N LEU A 183 -8.54 12.91 -31.82
CA LEU A 183 -9.24 13.13 -30.56
C LEU A 183 -10.60 12.40 -30.49
N GLU A 184 -11.26 12.26 -31.63
CA GLU A 184 -12.52 11.54 -31.78
C GLU A 184 -12.42 10.03 -31.48
N GLU A 185 -11.29 9.39 -31.78
CA GLU A 185 -11.06 7.97 -31.49
C GLU A 185 -10.87 7.73 -29.98
N VAL A 186 -10.23 8.68 -29.26
CA VAL A 186 -10.12 8.68 -27.83
C VAL A 186 -11.48 8.83 -27.15
N GLN A 187 -12.28 9.78 -27.63
CA GLN A 187 -13.64 10.01 -27.11
C GLN A 187 -14.55 8.81 -27.35
N ASN A 188 -14.42 8.15 -28.49
CA ASN A 188 -15.19 6.95 -28.82
C ASN A 188 -14.75 5.75 -27.95
N PHE A 189 -13.47 5.63 -27.64
CA PHE A 189 -12.96 4.65 -26.69
C PHE A 189 -13.62 4.79 -25.32
N PHE A 190 -13.63 5.99 -24.74
CA PHE A 190 -14.27 6.24 -23.45
C PHE A 190 -15.79 6.02 -23.49
N LYS A 191 -16.46 6.38 -24.59
CA LYS A 191 -17.89 6.07 -24.78
C LYS A 191 -18.16 4.57 -24.84
N CYS A 192 -17.28 3.79 -25.47
CA CYS A 192 -17.40 2.32 -25.49
C CYS A 192 -17.17 1.71 -24.11
N LEU A 193 -16.19 2.20 -23.36
CA LEU A 193 -15.95 1.78 -21.97
C LEU A 193 -17.16 2.08 -21.08
N HIS A 194 -17.74 3.28 -21.16
CA HIS A 194 -18.95 3.64 -20.42
C HIS A 194 -20.15 2.75 -20.77
N ARG A 195 -20.36 2.50 -22.06
CA ARG A 195 -21.45 1.63 -22.54
C ARG A 195 -21.29 0.18 -22.03
N ASP A 196 -20.06 -0.34 -22.04
CA ASP A 196 -19.79 -1.70 -21.57
C ASP A 196 -19.97 -1.81 -20.05
N PHE A 197 -19.68 -0.72 -19.35
CA PHE A 197 -19.89 -0.60 -17.92
C PHE A 197 -21.38 -0.66 -17.53
N ASP A 198 -22.27 -0.04 -18.30
CA ASP A 198 -23.72 -0.05 -18.08
C ASP A 198 -24.33 -1.46 -18.17
N ASN A 199 -23.66 -2.39 -18.86
CA ASN A 199 -24.12 -3.77 -19.05
C ASN A 199 -23.55 -4.77 -18.03
N ILE A 200 -22.70 -4.33 -17.09
CA ILE A 200 -22.10 -5.22 -16.09
C ILE A 200 -23.08 -5.48 -14.95
N LYS A 201 -23.56 -6.72 -14.85
CA LYS A 201 -24.31 -7.20 -13.68
C LYS A 201 -23.37 -7.71 -12.61
N PRO A 202 -23.60 -7.40 -11.33
CA PRO A 202 -22.72 -7.82 -10.22
C PRO A 202 -22.48 -9.33 -10.11
N ASP A 203 -23.40 -10.13 -10.63
CA ASP A 203 -23.36 -11.59 -10.53
C ASP A 203 -22.59 -12.29 -11.68
N LEU A 204 -22.15 -11.54 -12.69
CA LEU A 204 -21.50 -12.06 -13.89
C LEU A 204 -19.97 -12.06 -13.83
N PHE A 205 -19.40 -12.36 -12.67
CA PHE A 205 -17.95 -12.44 -12.48
C PHE A 205 -17.26 -13.64 -13.15
N THR A 206 -17.94 -14.40 -14.00
CA THR A 206 -17.47 -15.70 -14.49
C THR A 206 -17.28 -15.83 -16.01
N GLU A 207 -17.73 -14.90 -16.85
CA GLU A 207 -17.66 -15.09 -18.31
C GLU A 207 -16.72 -14.12 -19.05
N LYS A 208 -15.88 -14.70 -19.92
CA LYS A 208 -14.96 -14.00 -20.84
C LYS A 208 -15.65 -13.75 -22.17
N SER A 209 -15.66 -12.52 -22.68
CA SER A 209 -16.08 -12.23 -24.06
C SER A 209 -14.92 -11.66 -24.89
N ASP A 210 -14.64 -12.30 -26.04
CA ASP A 210 -13.44 -12.04 -26.87
C ASP A 210 -13.59 -10.91 -27.89
N GLU A 211 -14.80 -10.49 -28.24
CA GLU A 211 -15.03 -9.53 -29.33
C GLU A 211 -14.62 -8.07 -29.05
N ASN A 212 -14.69 -7.64 -27.79
CA ASN A 212 -14.35 -6.25 -27.43
C ASN A 212 -12.86 -6.02 -27.20
N LYS A 213 -12.06 -7.07 -27.03
CA LYS A 213 -10.62 -7.01 -26.77
C LYS A 213 -9.84 -6.44 -27.95
N SER A 214 -10.16 -6.88 -29.17
CA SER A 214 -9.38 -6.55 -30.37
C SER A 214 -9.50 -5.08 -30.77
N CYS A 215 -10.67 -4.47 -30.59
CA CYS A 215 -10.89 -3.05 -30.93
C CYS A 215 -10.18 -2.14 -29.91
N LEU A 216 -10.24 -2.49 -28.63
CA LEU A 216 -9.59 -1.76 -27.54
C LEU A 216 -8.07 -1.81 -27.62
N VAL A 217 -7.50 -2.97 -27.92
CA VAL A 217 -6.05 -3.15 -28.12
C VAL A 217 -5.56 -2.32 -29.30
N LEU A 218 -6.33 -2.25 -30.40
CA LEU A 218 -6.00 -1.42 -31.57
C LEU A 218 -6.04 0.08 -31.28
N ILE A 219 -7.07 0.55 -30.59
CA ILE A 219 -7.23 1.96 -30.22
C ILE A 219 -6.11 2.41 -29.30
N LEU A 220 -5.74 1.57 -28.34
CA LEU A 220 -4.67 1.88 -27.40
C LEU A 220 -3.27 1.77 -27.97
N ASN A 221 -3.03 0.81 -28.83
CA ASN A 221 -1.80 0.75 -29.61
C ASN A 221 -1.57 2.04 -30.40
N LYS A 222 -2.63 2.62 -30.88
CA LYS A 222 -2.61 3.90 -31.59
C LYS A 222 -2.36 5.05 -30.61
N LEU A 223 -3.09 5.11 -29.51
CA LEU A 223 -3.01 6.17 -28.47
C LEU A 223 -1.63 6.26 -27.81
N ILE A 224 -0.96 5.13 -27.62
CA ILE A 224 0.38 5.03 -27.04
C ILE A 224 1.46 5.64 -27.95
N ARG A 225 1.20 5.76 -29.25
CA ARG A 225 2.17 6.26 -30.23
C ARG A 225 2.25 7.77 -30.32
N GLU A 226 1.35 8.53 -29.67
CA GLU A 226 1.34 10.00 -29.74
C GLU A 226 1.64 10.66 -28.37
N LYS A 227 2.71 11.43 -28.31
CA LYS A 227 3.28 12.04 -27.12
C LYS A 227 2.30 12.95 -26.35
N ASN A 228 1.51 13.77 -27.02
CA ASN A 228 0.53 14.69 -26.39
C ASN A 228 -0.73 14.00 -25.86
N LEU A 229 -1.06 12.85 -26.40
CA LEU A 229 -2.18 12.02 -25.93
C LEU A 229 -1.83 11.26 -24.66
N TYR A 230 -0.58 11.10 -24.36
CA TYR A 230 -0.05 10.34 -23.24
C TYR A 230 -0.34 11.00 -21.90
N GLU A 231 -0.06 12.32 -21.78
CA GLU A 231 -0.41 13.10 -20.61
C GLU A 231 -1.93 13.15 -20.42
N MET A 232 -2.67 13.35 -21.51
CA MET A 232 -4.14 13.33 -21.50
C MET A 232 -4.69 11.95 -21.11
N LEU A 233 -4.07 10.86 -21.55
CA LEU A 233 -4.49 9.48 -21.22
C LEU A 233 -4.13 9.09 -19.81
N GLY A 234 -2.96 9.43 -19.31
CA GLY A 234 -2.58 9.22 -17.92
C GLY A 234 -3.54 9.92 -16.95
N MET A 235 -3.87 11.18 -17.24
CA MET A 235 -4.89 11.93 -16.51
C MET A 235 -6.30 11.34 -16.74
N SER A 236 -6.65 10.99 -17.95
CA SER A 236 -7.99 10.50 -18.29
C SER A 236 -8.24 9.06 -17.83
N ILE A 237 -7.23 8.18 -17.82
CA ILE A 237 -7.35 6.83 -17.25
C ILE A 237 -7.47 6.92 -15.73
N GLY A 238 -6.69 7.78 -15.08
CA GLY A 238 -6.81 8.03 -13.64
C GLY A 238 -8.18 8.60 -13.27
N MET A 239 -8.64 9.63 -13.98
CA MET A 239 -9.98 10.19 -13.80
C MET A 239 -11.06 9.16 -14.09
N PHE A 240 -10.93 8.40 -15.16
CA PHE A 240 -11.86 7.35 -15.52
C PHE A 240 -11.93 6.22 -14.48
N GLN A 241 -10.80 5.83 -13.90
CA GLN A 241 -10.76 4.86 -12.80
C GLN A 241 -11.43 5.40 -11.53
N GLU A 242 -11.28 6.70 -11.24
CA GLU A 242 -11.96 7.34 -10.11
C GLU A 242 -13.47 7.49 -10.36
N ASP A 243 -13.87 7.91 -11.54
CA ASP A 243 -15.28 8.03 -11.94
C ASP A 243 -15.97 6.66 -11.93
N MET A 244 -15.33 5.63 -12.50
CA MET A 244 -15.83 4.25 -12.44
C MET A 244 -15.95 3.74 -11.00
N ARG A 245 -14.96 4.00 -10.17
CA ARG A 245 -15.00 3.62 -8.75
C ARG A 245 -16.17 4.28 -8.04
N ALA A 246 -16.33 5.60 -8.21
CA ALA A 246 -17.41 6.36 -7.61
C ALA A 246 -18.78 5.85 -8.09
N GLU A 247 -18.91 5.53 -9.36
CA GLU A 247 -20.15 5.03 -9.94
C GLU A 247 -20.48 3.60 -9.49
N ILE A 248 -19.49 2.70 -9.38
CA ILE A 248 -19.65 1.36 -8.83
C ILE A 248 -20.06 1.45 -7.34
N GLN A 249 -19.43 2.33 -6.59
CA GLN A 249 -19.80 2.56 -5.18
C GLN A 249 -21.25 3.04 -5.05
N ASN A 250 -21.64 4.03 -5.85
CA ASN A 250 -22.97 4.63 -5.78
C ASN A 250 -24.08 3.69 -6.27
N ARG A 251 -23.87 2.99 -7.40
CA ARG A 251 -24.89 2.09 -7.98
C ARG A 251 -25.09 0.81 -7.19
N HIS A 252 -24.04 0.27 -6.61
CA HIS A 252 -24.05 -1.05 -5.97
C HIS A 252 -23.85 -0.99 -4.46
N ASN A 253 -23.72 0.21 -3.90
CA ASN A 253 -23.47 0.44 -2.47
C ASN A 253 -22.23 -0.36 -1.97
N PHE A 254 -21.18 -0.37 -2.77
CA PHE A 254 -19.94 -1.07 -2.42
C PHE A 254 -19.00 -0.15 -1.67
N SER A 255 -18.17 -0.74 -0.78
CA SER A 255 -17.01 -0.05 -0.23
C SER A 255 -16.03 0.33 -1.35
N ALA A 256 -15.18 1.35 -1.12
CA ALA A 256 -14.15 1.74 -2.09
C ALA A 256 -13.26 0.55 -2.49
N TRP A 257 -12.97 -0.34 -1.56
CA TRP A 257 -12.16 -1.53 -1.83
C TRP A 257 -12.86 -2.53 -2.73
N LYS A 258 -14.15 -2.77 -2.50
CA LYS A 258 -14.93 -3.65 -3.38
C LYS A 258 -15.07 -3.04 -4.77
N ALA A 259 -15.31 -1.73 -4.86
CA ALA A 259 -15.38 -1.02 -6.12
C ALA A 259 -14.03 -1.07 -6.86
N ASN A 260 -12.90 -0.88 -6.18
CA ASN A 260 -11.57 -1.01 -6.75
C ASN A 260 -11.30 -2.44 -7.25
N ARG A 261 -11.73 -3.46 -6.50
CA ARG A 261 -11.59 -4.85 -6.90
C ARG A 261 -12.42 -5.19 -8.13
N VAL A 262 -13.66 -4.71 -8.20
CA VAL A 262 -14.53 -4.86 -9.37
C VAL A 262 -13.94 -4.14 -10.57
N ASN A 263 -13.49 -2.91 -10.38
CA ASN A 263 -12.83 -2.13 -11.41
C ASN A 263 -11.56 -2.84 -11.93
N ARG A 264 -10.73 -3.33 -11.04
CA ARG A 264 -9.54 -4.11 -11.38
C ARG A 264 -9.88 -5.39 -12.12
N TRP A 265 -10.89 -6.13 -11.66
CA TRP A 265 -11.35 -7.33 -12.35
C TRP A 265 -11.87 -7.02 -13.75
N ILE A 266 -12.65 -5.94 -13.94
CA ILE A 266 -13.09 -5.48 -15.25
C ILE A 266 -11.89 -5.21 -16.16
N LEU A 267 -10.90 -4.48 -15.65
CA LEU A 267 -9.69 -4.18 -16.40
C LEU A 267 -8.86 -5.43 -16.70
N GLU A 268 -8.66 -6.32 -15.75
CA GLU A 268 -7.82 -7.51 -15.89
C GLU A 268 -8.47 -8.64 -16.68
N VAL A 269 -9.75 -8.92 -16.44
CA VAL A 269 -10.45 -10.03 -17.09
C VAL A 269 -11.04 -9.66 -18.45
N LYS A 270 -11.68 -8.48 -18.52
CA LYS A 270 -12.28 -8.01 -19.77
C LYS A 270 -11.26 -7.38 -20.72
N TYR A 271 -10.21 -6.79 -20.17
CA TYR A 271 -9.18 -6.03 -20.87
C TYR A 271 -7.76 -6.48 -20.50
N GLY A 272 -7.57 -7.72 -20.07
CA GLY A 272 -6.29 -8.24 -19.56
C GLY A 272 -5.15 -8.17 -20.57
N GLU A 273 -5.42 -8.44 -21.85
CA GLU A 273 -4.44 -8.24 -22.94
C GLU A 273 -4.05 -6.76 -23.08
N TYR A 274 -4.97 -5.87 -22.76
CA TYR A 274 -4.78 -4.44 -22.74
C TYR A 274 -3.88 -3.99 -21.59
N ILE A 275 -4.07 -4.54 -20.38
CA ILE A 275 -3.21 -4.25 -19.22
C ILE A 275 -1.81 -4.80 -19.45
N ASP A 276 -1.69 -6.01 -19.96
CA ASP A 276 -0.38 -6.59 -20.31
C ASP A 276 0.31 -5.82 -21.44
N PHE A 277 -0.47 -5.33 -22.40
CA PHE A 277 0.03 -4.46 -23.44
C PHE A 277 0.41 -3.08 -22.89
N SER A 278 -0.41 -2.48 -22.04
CA SER A 278 -0.11 -1.21 -21.38
C SER A 278 1.13 -1.31 -20.50
N LYS A 279 1.31 -2.40 -19.77
CA LYS A 279 2.53 -2.68 -19.00
C LYS A 279 3.79 -2.76 -19.85
N LYS A 280 3.68 -3.22 -21.11
CA LYS A 280 4.83 -3.41 -22.02
C LYS A 280 5.08 -2.23 -22.96
N ALA A 281 4.04 -1.49 -23.32
CA ALA A 281 4.08 -0.49 -24.38
C ALA A 281 3.89 0.95 -23.92
N ILE A 282 3.40 1.15 -22.68
CA ILE A 282 3.30 2.49 -22.11
C ILE A 282 4.70 2.90 -21.63
N PRO A 283 5.35 3.90 -22.27
CA PRO A 283 6.53 4.51 -21.68
C PRO A 283 6.11 5.03 -20.32
N GLN A 284 6.76 4.55 -19.31
CA GLN A 284 6.38 4.87 -17.94
C GLN A 284 6.89 6.26 -17.65
N TYR A 285 5.99 7.24 -17.71
CA TYR A 285 6.28 8.52 -17.06
C TYR A 285 6.36 8.28 -15.57
N PRO A 286 7.43 8.73 -14.93
CA PRO A 286 7.53 8.61 -13.50
C PRO A 286 6.40 9.40 -12.86
N SER A 287 5.62 8.76 -12.00
CA SER A 287 4.74 9.49 -11.11
C SER A 287 5.57 10.22 -10.05
N PHE A 288 5.17 11.44 -9.70
CA PHE A 288 5.83 12.22 -8.67
C PHE A 288 4.99 12.30 -7.43
N SER A 289 5.53 11.80 -6.32
CA SER A 289 4.98 12.04 -5.00
C SER A 289 5.78 13.12 -4.28
N VAL A 290 5.12 14.19 -3.88
CA VAL A 290 5.75 15.28 -3.14
C VAL A 290 5.19 15.34 -1.73
N PHE A 291 6.10 15.31 -0.76
CA PHE A 291 5.78 15.46 0.66
C PHE A 291 6.25 16.82 1.15
N THR A 292 5.38 17.53 1.85
CA THR A 292 5.70 18.81 2.50
C THR A 292 5.23 18.81 3.95
N ASN A 293 5.89 19.58 4.78
CA ASN A 293 5.42 19.84 6.14
C ASN A 293 4.26 20.85 6.19
N GLY A 294 3.89 21.39 5.03
CA GLY A 294 2.76 22.31 4.89
C GLY A 294 2.95 23.71 5.46
N THR A 295 4.15 24.06 5.92
CA THR A 295 4.38 25.38 6.51
C THR A 295 4.58 26.50 5.49
N CYS A 296 4.65 26.18 4.21
CA CYS A 296 4.88 27.14 3.13
C CYS A 296 3.98 26.83 1.93
N ALA A 297 3.21 27.82 1.47
CA ALA A 297 2.33 27.74 0.30
C ALA A 297 2.53 28.98 -0.57
N THR A 298 3.76 29.16 -1.09
CA THR A 298 4.06 30.26 -2.00
C THR A 298 3.38 30.06 -3.35
N SER A 299 3.09 31.17 -4.06
CA SER A 299 2.56 31.12 -5.43
C SER A 299 3.41 30.26 -6.36
N ASP A 300 4.75 30.35 -6.22
CA ASP A 300 5.69 29.57 -7.03
C ASP A 300 5.59 28.08 -6.78
N PHE A 301 5.46 27.67 -5.50
CA PHE A 301 5.29 26.25 -5.15
C PHE A 301 3.95 25.70 -5.66
N ILE A 302 2.87 26.49 -5.49
CA ILE A 302 1.53 26.12 -5.98
C ILE A 302 1.55 25.98 -7.50
N HIS A 303 2.15 26.94 -8.21
CA HIS A 303 2.27 26.89 -9.67
C HIS A 303 3.05 25.65 -10.11
N LEU A 304 4.14 25.34 -9.43
CA LEU A 304 4.97 24.18 -9.74
C LEU A 304 4.22 22.85 -9.51
N VAL A 305 3.50 22.72 -8.39
CA VAL A 305 2.69 21.52 -8.08
C VAL A 305 1.66 21.27 -9.17
N LYS A 306 0.99 22.35 -9.65
CA LYS A 306 0.00 22.26 -10.74
C LYS A 306 0.64 21.95 -12.09
N ALA A 307 1.71 22.66 -12.44
CA ALA A 307 2.39 22.50 -13.73
C ALA A 307 3.02 21.11 -13.87
N ALA A 308 3.52 20.54 -12.78
CA ALA A 308 4.10 19.20 -12.76
C ALA A 308 3.04 18.07 -12.61
N GLY A 309 1.76 18.40 -12.53
CA GLY A 309 0.69 17.42 -12.34
C GLY A 309 0.80 16.62 -11.03
N ILE A 310 1.41 17.21 -9.98
CA ILE A 310 1.57 16.54 -8.67
C ILE A 310 0.19 16.40 -8.02
N ASN A 311 -0.31 15.17 -7.98
CA ASN A 311 -1.62 14.84 -7.46
C ASN A 311 -1.63 13.40 -6.90
N PRO A 312 -1.80 13.20 -5.57
CA PRO A 312 -2.00 14.21 -4.53
C PRO A 312 -0.69 14.83 -3.99
N LEU A 313 -0.84 16.01 -3.35
CA LEU A 313 0.22 16.58 -2.50
C LEU A 313 0.09 16.02 -1.08
N TYR A 314 1.16 15.44 -0.56
CA TYR A 314 1.17 14.89 0.80
C TYR A 314 1.56 15.94 1.83
N ILE A 315 0.66 16.22 2.78
CA ILE A 315 0.90 17.15 3.88
C ILE A 315 1.20 16.38 5.17
N SER A 316 2.33 16.69 5.77
CA SER A 316 2.72 16.10 7.07
C SER A 316 1.98 16.81 8.22
N ILE A 317 0.99 16.14 8.81
CA ILE A 317 0.19 16.67 9.93
C ILE A 317 -0.21 15.53 10.89
N ASP A 318 0.14 15.67 12.18
CA ASP A 318 0.01 14.57 13.16
C ASP A 318 -1.35 14.52 13.87
N GLY A 319 -2.35 15.24 13.39
CA GLY A 319 -3.68 15.26 14.00
C GLY A 319 -4.02 16.59 14.70
N PRO A 320 -4.75 16.58 15.84
CA PRO A 320 -5.15 17.78 16.56
C PRO A 320 -3.97 18.68 16.94
N GLN A 321 -4.24 19.99 17.09
CA GLN A 321 -3.21 21.00 17.36
C GLN A 321 -2.24 20.60 18.47
N LYS A 322 -2.76 20.11 19.62
CA LYS A 322 -1.93 19.69 20.77
C LYS A 322 -0.90 18.61 20.41
N VAL A 323 -1.28 17.70 19.51
CA VAL A 323 -0.40 16.59 19.07
C VAL A 323 0.62 17.10 18.06
N HIS A 324 0.14 17.84 17.06
CA HIS A 324 0.99 18.40 16.02
C HIS A 324 2.04 19.33 16.62
N ASP A 325 1.64 20.29 17.44
CA ASP A 325 2.53 21.28 18.04
C ASP A 325 3.50 20.69 19.09
N PHE A 326 3.16 19.54 19.69
CA PHE A 326 4.11 18.79 20.50
C PHE A 326 5.22 18.21 19.63
N ASN A 327 4.86 17.60 18.51
CA ASN A 327 5.78 16.86 17.66
C ASN A 327 6.55 17.74 16.67
N ARG A 328 5.87 18.74 16.05
CA ARG A 328 6.34 19.47 14.87
C ARG A 328 6.47 20.98 15.15
N LYS A 329 7.52 21.35 15.84
CA LYS A 329 7.83 22.77 16.08
C LYS A 329 8.76 23.31 15.01
N PHE A 330 8.67 24.61 14.75
CA PHE A 330 9.71 25.32 14.00
C PHE A 330 11.08 25.20 14.70
N ASN A 331 12.16 25.39 13.97
CA ASN A 331 13.51 25.43 14.54
C ASN A 331 13.64 26.53 15.63
N SER A 332 12.80 27.56 15.57
CA SER A 332 12.68 28.61 16.59
C SER A 332 11.96 28.18 17.88
N GLY A 333 11.40 26.96 17.93
CA GLY A 333 10.57 26.46 19.02
C GLY A 333 9.10 26.86 18.94
N LYS A 334 8.68 27.71 17.98
CA LYS A 334 7.27 28.11 17.78
C LYS A 334 6.43 26.93 17.27
N CYS A 335 5.15 26.94 17.61
CA CYS A 335 4.16 26.00 17.12
C CYS A 335 3.90 26.20 15.61
N SER A 336 3.71 25.09 14.86
CA SER A 336 3.54 25.16 13.41
C SER A 336 2.10 24.87 12.92
N TYR A 337 1.24 24.30 13.76
CA TYR A 337 -0.11 23.86 13.37
C TYR A 337 -0.95 24.98 12.71
N GLY A 338 -0.95 26.18 13.28
CA GLY A 338 -1.74 27.30 12.74
C GLY A 338 -1.33 27.69 11.32
N GLU A 339 -0.02 27.69 11.04
CA GLU A 339 0.49 27.97 9.68
C GLU A 339 0.17 26.85 8.70
N VAL A 340 0.33 25.59 9.12
CA VAL A 340 -0.04 24.42 8.31
C VAL A 340 -1.53 24.45 7.97
N LEU A 341 -2.40 24.74 8.95
CA LEU A 341 -3.84 24.81 8.71
C LEU A 341 -4.23 25.93 7.73
N LYS A 342 -3.59 27.10 7.85
CA LYS A 342 -3.78 28.20 6.89
C LYS A 342 -3.41 27.76 5.48
N ASN A 343 -2.26 27.10 5.32
CA ASN A 343 -1.75 26.68 4.01
C ASN A 343 -2.56 25.51 3.41
N ILE A 344 -3.09 24.59 4.23
CA ILE A 344 -4.06 23.57 3.76
C ILE A 344 -5.24 24.25 3.05
N ARG A 345 -5.80 25.31 3.63
CA ARG A 345 -6.91 26.06 3.01
C ARG A 345 -6.48 26.73 1.70
N VAL A 346 -5.26 27.25 1.62
CA VAL A 346 -4.71 27.82 0.36
C VAL A 346 -4.64 26.73 -0.72
N PHE A 347 -4.07 25.56 -0.43
CA PHE A 347 -4.00 24.46 -1.38
C PHE A 347 -5.39 23.97 -1.82
N GLN A 348 -6.35 23.87 -0.89
CA GLN A 348 -7.72 23.48 -1.18
C GLN A 348 -8.43 24.49 -2.09
N ASN A 349 -8.27 25.79 -1.83
CA ASN A 349 -8.82 26.87 -2.69
C ASN A 349 -8.23 26.81 -4.11
N GLU A 350 -6.98 26.38 -4.22
CA GLU A 350 -6.29 26.17 -5.49
C GLU A 350 -6.65 24.81 -6.17
N LYS A 351 -7.60 24.06 -5.59
CA LYS A 351 -8.07 22.75 -6.07
C LYS A 351 -6.97 21.70 -6.16
N ILE A 352 -5.96 21.79 -5.30
CA ILE A 352 -4.92 20.77 -5.17
C ILE A 352 -5.46 19.65 -4.27
N SER A 353 -5.40 18.42 -4.78
CA SER A 353 -5.74 17.23 -4.02
C SER A 353 -4.74 17.00 -2.90
N LEU A 354 -5.22 16.79 -1.68
CA LEU A 354 -4.39 16.66 -0.49
C LEU A 354 -4.54 15.32 0.19
N CYS A 355 -3.42 14.67 0.49
CA CYS A 355 -3.35 13.51 1.37
C CYS A 355 -2.62 13.87 2.67
N ALA A 356 -3.11 13.38 3.80
CA ALA A 356 -2.47 13.59 5.10
C ALA A 356 -1.48 12.46 5.40
N SER A 357 -0.33 12.84 5.99
CA SER A 357 0.63 11.88 6.53
C SER A 357 0.92 12.21 7.99
N ALA A 358 0.54 11.33 8.91
CA ALA A 358 0.68 11.50 10.35
C ALA A 358 1.65 10.47 10.94
N VAL A 359 2.35 10.85 12.00
CA VAL A 359 3.18 9.96 12.80
C VAL A 359 2.55 9.74 14.17
N LEU A 360 2.22 8.48 14.47
CA LEU A 360 1.75 8.06 15.78
C LEU A 360 2.93 7.95 16.74
N THR A 361 2.84 8.60 17.88
CA THR A 361 3.86 8.58 18.92
C THR A 361 3.32 8.04 20.23
N SER A 362 4.20 7.57 21.12
CA SER A 362 3.82 7.09 22.45
C SER A 362 3.16 8.17 23.31
N HIS A 363 3.38 9.43 22.97
CA HIS A 363 2.77 10.56 23.67
C HIS A 363 1.26 10.70 23.38
N TYR A 364 0.81 10.29 22.17
CA TYR A 364 -0.60 10.36 21.80
C TYR A 364 -1.02 9.15 20.93
N PRO A 365 -1.20 7.99 21.55
CA PRO A 365 -1.50 6.74 20.84
C PRO A 365 -3.00 6.57 20.53
N LYS A 366 -3.62 7.55 19.83
CA LYS A 366 -5.07 7.61 19.56
C LYS A 366 -5.39 7.71 18.05
N PRO A 367 -5.23 6.61 17.31
CA PRO A 367 -5.40 6.61 15.86
C PRO A 367 -6.81 7.02 15.41
N LEU A 368 -7.87 6.66 16.13
CA LEU A 368 -9.24 7.07 15.79
C LEU A 368 -9.41 8.60 15.84
N GLU A 369 -8.98 9.24 16.93
CA GLU A 369 -9.10 10.70 17.04
C GLU A 369 -8.29 11.43 15.97
N ILE A 370 -7.10 10.91 15.63
CA ILE A 370 -6.25 11.48 14.58
C ILE A 370 -6.93 11.33 13.22
N ALA A 371 -7.40 10.13 12.87
CA ALA A 371 -8.06 9.87 11.59
C ALA A 371 -9.30 10.77 11.37
N LEU A 372 -10.19 10.86 12.38
CA LEU A 372 -11.37 11.72 12.32
C LEU A 372 -11.00 13.20 12.20
N HIS A 373 -9.93 13.64 12.88
CA HIS A 373 -9.45 15.00 12.76
C HIS A 373 -8.95 15.31 11.34
N LEU A 374 -8.15 14.42 10.75
CA LEU A 374 -7.63 14.58 9.39
C LEU A 374 -8.75 14.56 8.35
N GLN A 375 -9.71 13.65 8.48
CA GLN A 375 -10.90 13.61 7.62
C GLN A 375 -11.70 14.91 7.68
N LYS A 376 -11.90 15.46 8.88
CA LYS A 376 -12.59 16.75 9.09
C LYS A 376 -11.86 17.94 8.45
N LEU A 377 -10.55 17.89 8.29
CA LEU A 377 -9.78 18.93 7.60
C LEU A 377 -9.94 18.88 6.07
N GLY A 378 -10.65 17.89 5.53
CA GLY A 378 -10.95 17.79 4.09
C GLY A 378 -9.83 17.15 3.27
N PHE A 379 -8.96 16.36 3.88
CA PHE A 379 -8.04 15.49 3.15
C PHE A 379 -8.80 14.36 2.46
N GLN A 380 -8.35 13.96 1.27
CA GLN A 380 -8.95 12.85 0.53
C GLN A 380 -8.58 11.49 1.14
N LYS A 381 -7.34 11.36 1.57
CA LYS A 381 -6.78 10.16 2.20
C LYS A 381 -5.94 10.55 3.40
N GLY A 382 -5.80 9.63 4.34
CA GLY A 382 -4.95 9.79 5.51
C GLY A 382 -4.11 8.54 5.76
N THR A 383 -2.83 8.74 6.06
CA THR A 383 -1.94 7.66 6.48
C THR A 383 -1.39 7.95 7.87
N MET A 384 -1.33 6.95 8.71
CA MET A 384 -0.78 7.02 10.07
C MET A 384 0.29 5.96 10.24
N THR A 385 1.51 6.37 10.48
CA THR A 385 2.63 5.44 10.68
C THR A 385 3.14 5.54 12.11
N SER A 386 3.32 4.41 12.77
CA SER A 386 3.99 4.38 14.07
C SER A 386 5.43 4.89 13.96
N VAL A 387 5.81 5.76 14.89
CA VAL A 387 7.18 6.29 14.96
C VAL A 387 8.21 5.17 14.98
N ARG A 388 9.30 5.34 14.24
CA ARG A 388 10.41 4.37 14.25
C ARG A 388 11.14 4.39 15.58
N PRO A 389 11.72 3.26 16.02
CA PRO A 389 12.42 3.18 17.30
C PRO A 389 13.65 4.09 17.34
N GLY A 390 14.13 4.39 18.55
CA GLY A 390 15.34 5.18 18.77
C GLY A 390 15.10 6.67 19.08
N THR A 391 13.85 7.09 19.24
CA THR A 391 13.51 8.46 19.71
C THR A 391 12.81 8.43 21.07
N SER A 392 12.77 9.57 21.76
CA SER A 392 12.09 9.70 23.06
C SER A 392 10.58 9.52 23.02
N VAL A 393 9.99 9.57 21.83
CA VAL A 393 8.55 9.40 21.58
C VAL A 393 8.21 8.07 20.92
N SER A 394 9.19 7.16 20.82
CA SER A 394 8.99 5.81 20.28
C SER A 394 8.18 4.94 21.25
N PHE A 395 7.51 3.94 20.70
CA PHE A 395 6.85 2.93 21.50
C PHE A 395 7.88 1.95 22.09
N THR A 396 7.59 1.47 23.29
CA THR A 396 8.33 0.45 24.02
C THR A 396 7.37 -0.68 24.42
N LEU A 397 7.89 -1.79 24.93
CA LEU A 397 7.03 -2.87 25.44
C LEU A 397 6.13 -2.42 26.59
N ASP A 398 6.56 -1.41 27.37
CA ASP A 398 5.82 -0.90 28.53
C ASP A 398 4.64 0.00 28.15
N ASN A 399 4.66 0.63 26.96
CA ASN A 399 3.64 1.61 26.58
C ASN A 399 2.89 1.28 25.27
N VAL A 400 3.31 0.28 24.52
CA VAL A 400 2.69 -0.08 23.23
C VAL A 400 1.24 -0.52 23.37
N ASP A 401 0.84 -1.06 24.52
CA ASP A 401 -0.54 -1.51 24.78
C ASP A 401 -1.55 -0.35 24.69
N ASN A 402 -1.14 0.88 24.97
CA ASN A 402 -1.98 2.06 24.75
C ASN A 402 -2.29 2.29 23.27
N LEU A 403 -1.33 2.02 22.37
CA LEU A 403 -1.56 2.09 20.93
C LEU A 403 -2.46 0.94 20.45
N LEU A 404 -2.27 -0.26 20.99
CA LEU A 404 -3.10 -1.41 20.63
C LEU A 404 -4.56 -1.17 21.01
N ALA A 405 -4.81 -0.63 22.22
CA ALA A 405 -6.15 -0.22 22.64
C ALA A 405 -6.74 0.87 21.71
N GLY A 406 -5.94 1.84 21.29
CA GLY A 406 -6.38 2.85 20.32
C GLY A 406 -6.74 2.28 18.95
N TYR A 407 -6.07 1.23 18.49
CA TYR A 407 -6.47 0.50 17.29
C TYR A 407 -7.75 -0.32 17.51
N GLU A 408 -7.97 -0.89 18.70
CA GLU A 408 -9.24 -1.56 19.03
C GLU A 408 -10.43 -0.57 18.94
N GLU A 409 -10.27 0.66 19.47
CA GLU A 409 -11.28 1.71 19.33
C GLU A 409 -11.56 2.05 17.86
N LEU A 410 -10.52 2.14 17.03
CA LEU A 410 -10.67 2.39 15.58
C LEU A 410 -11.43 1.26 14.88
N PHE A 411 -11.12 0.00 15.17
CA PHE A 411 -11.79 -1.15 14.56
C PHE A 411 -13.22 -1.34 15.08
N LEU A 412 -13.51 -0.98 16.33
CA LEU A 412 -14.88 -0.91 16.84
C LEU A 412 -15.69 0.12 16.05
N ARG A 413 -15.11 1.29 15.79
CA ARG A 413 -15.75 2.30 14.94
C ARG A 413 -15.99 1.80 13.51
N PHE A 414 -15.06 1.07 12.90
CA PHE A 414 -15.28 0.45 11.59
C PHE A 414 -16.47 -0.52 11.60
N LYS A 415 -16.63 -1.34 12.66
CA LYS A 415 -17.77 -2.24 12.83
C LYS A 415 -19.09 -1.48 12.95
N ASP A 416 -19.14 -0.43 13.76
CA ASP A 416 -20.32 0.42 13.94
C ASP A 416 -20.73 1.14 12.65
N ASP A 417 -19.75 1.64 11.89
CA ASP A 417 -19.97 2.30 10.61
C ASP A 417 -20.44 1.28 9.55
N ALA A 418 -19.84 0.10 9.51
CA ALA A 418 -20.20 -0.97 8.59
C ALA A 418 -21.66 -1.45 8.78
N LEU A 419 -22.18 -1.49 10.01
CA LEU A 419 -23.61 -1.78 10.28
C LEU A 419 -24.54 -0.73 9.66
N LYS A 420 -24.07 0.49 9.48
CA LYS A 420 -24.80 1.59 8.83
C LYS A 420 -24.50 1.69 7.34
N ASN A 421 -23.71 0.75 6.82
CA ASN A 421 -23.19 0.76 5.46
C ASN A 421 -22.37 2.04 5.13
N ASP A 422 -21.73 2.63 6.14
CA ASP A 422 -20.82 3.77 6.02
C ASP A 422 -19.38 3.27 6.08
N PHE A 423 -18.66 3.39 4.99
CA PHE A 423 -17.24 3.00 4.86
C PHE A 423 -16.32 4.21 4.72
N SER A 424 -16.83 5.43 4.92
CA SER A 424 -16.10 6.66 4.66
C SER A 424 -14.78 6.78 5.42
N LEU A 425 -14.75 6.34 6.70
CA LEU A 425 -13.53 6.34 7.49
C LEU A 425 -12.54 5.25 7.06
N LEU A 426 -13.04 4.07 6.73
CA LEU A 426 -12.24 2.97 6.21
C LEU A 426 -11.61 3.34 4.86
N ASP A 427 -12.40 3.94 3.96
CA ASP A 427 -11.98 4.42 2.66
C ASP A 427 -10.97 5.56 2.78
N PHE A 428 -11.16 6.46 3.75
CA PHE A 428 -10.19 7.52 4.07
C PHE A 428 -8.82 6.95 4.43
N LEU A 429 -8.79 5.82 5.13
CA LEU A 429 -7.56 5.13 5.55
C LEU A 429 -7.11 4.03 4.58
N GLU A 430 -7.64 3.98 3.35
CA GLU A 430 -7.35 2.91 2.38
C GLU A 430 -5.87 2.64 2.19
N ASP A 431 -5.04 3.66 2.19
CA ASP A 431 -3.59 3.56 2.05
C ASP A 431 -2.84 3.48 3.38
N ASP A 432 -3.57 3.41 4.50
CA ASP A 432 -2.98 3.32 5.82
C ASP A 432 -2.52 1.90 6.14
N TYR A 433 -1.42 1.83 6.88
CA TYR A 433 -0.83 0.57 7.31
C TYR A 433 -1.75 -0.25 8.23
N CYS A 434 -2.61 0.41 9.02
CA CYS A 434 -3.51 -0.27 9.96
C CYS A 434 -4.62 -1.07 9.26
N VAL A 435 -5.06 -0.65 8.08
CA VAL A 435 -6.10 -1.33 7.29
C VAL A 435 -5.51 -2.23 6.19
N ASN A 436 -4.22 -2.17 5.95
CA ASN A 436 -3.56 -2.96 4.92
C ASN A 436 -3.82 -4.48 5.02
N PRO A 437 -3.84 -5.13 6.21
CA PRO A 437 -4.18 -6.55 6.28
C PRO A 437 -5.59 -6.88 5.77
N ILE A 438 -6.56 -5.96 5.86
CA ILE A 438 -7.90 -6.13 5.28
C ILE A 438 -7.79 -6.17 3.75
N LYS A 439 -7.04 -5.24 3.15
CA LYS A 439 -6.77 -5.22 1.71
C LYS A 439 -6.14 -6.54 1.24
N LEU A 440 -5.11 -7.00 1.94
CA LEU A 440 -4.41 -8.23 1.61
C LEU A 440 -5.32 -9.46 1.66
N LEU A 441 -6.24 -9.51 2.62
CA LEU A 441 -7.26 -10.58 2.72
C LEU A 441 -8.23 -10.55 1.54
N ILE A 442 -8.68 -9.37 1.13
CA ILE A 442 -9.62 -9.20 0.01
C ILE A 442 -8.92 -9.50 -1.32
N SER A 443 -7.73 -8.98 -1.54
CA SER A 443 -6.96 -9.16 -2.78
C SER A 443 -6.22 -10.50 -2.87
N ARG A 444 -6.13 -11.24 -1.76
CA ARG A 444 -5.33 -12.46 -1.62
C ARG A 444 -3.86 -12.25 -2.00
N THR A 445 -3.30 -11.13 -1.56
CA THR A 445 -1.89 -10.78 -1.74
C THR A 445 -1.17 -10.78 -0.40
N LYS A 446 0.17 -10.78 -0.41
CA LYS A 446 0.97 -10.80 0.82
C LYS A 446 1.64 -9.47 1.08
N GLN A 447 1.81 -9.14 2.35
CA GLN A 447 2.61 -8.01 2.78
C GLN A 447 4.09 -8.26 2.50
N VAL A 448 4.72 -7.35 1.78
CA VAL A 448 6.16 -7.36 1.56
C VAL A 448 6.74 -6.01 1.90
N CYS A 449 7.85 -5.99 2.63
CA CYS A 449 8.59 -4.74 2.80
C CYS A 449 9.30 -4.38 1.50
N ARG A 450 9.13 -3.16 0.99
CA ARG A 450 9.77 -2.71 -0.24
C ARG A 450 11.30 -2.80 -0.21
N CYS A 451 11.91 -2.70 0.97
CA CYS A 451 13.36 -2.94 1.12
C CYS A 451 13.80 -4.35 0.72
N ASN A 452 12.88 -5.30 0.68
CA ASN A 452 13.12 -6.67 0.24
C ASN A 452 13.00 -6.82 -1.28
N LEU A 453 12.37 -5.85 -1.91
CA LEU A 453 12.22 -5.79 -3.34
C LEU A 453 13.42 -5.02 -3.90
N ASP A 454 14.00 -5.53 -4.94
CA ASP A 454 15.15 -4.88 -5.62
C ASP A 454 14.76 -3.61 -6.39
N ASN A 455 13.53 -3.17 -6.23
CA ASN A 455 12.89 -2.06 -6.95
C ASN A 455 12.67 -0.81 -6.08
N GLN A 456 13.16 -0.78 -4.84
CA GLN A 456 13.19 0.45 -4.04
C GLN A 456 14.62 0.97 -3.91
N LEU A 457 14.82 2.23 -4.32
CA LEU A 457 16.12 2.89 -4.31
C LEU A 457 16.04 4.23 -3.60
N VAL A 458 17.03 4.52 -2.80
CA VAL A 458 17.24 5.83 -2.18
C VAL A 458 18.67 6.26 -2.49
N ILE A 459 18.84 7.38 -3.18
CA ILE A 459 20.14 7.90 -3.61
C ILE A 459 20.41 9.21 -2.88
N ASN A 460 21.52 9.27 -2.17
CA ASN A 460 21.92 10.47 -1.43
C ASN A 460 22.78 11.44 -2.26
N ALA A 461 23.13 12.59 -1.67
CA ALA A 461 23.91 13.62 -2.30
C ALA A 461 25.35 13.20 -2.71
N LYS A 462 25.83 12.05 -2.22
CA LYS A 462 27.14 11.48 -2.60
C LYS A 462 27.04 10.42 -3.70
N GLY A 463 25.82 10.17 -4.19
CA GLY A 463 25.53 9.09 -5.13
C GLY A 463 25.50 7.70 -4.47
N ASP A 464 25.51 7.62 -3.15
CA ASP A 464 25.37 6.35 -2.45
C ASP A 464 23.95 5.86 -2.55
N VAL A 465 23.78 4.55 -2.78
CA VAL A 465 22.51 3.89 -3.02
C VAL A 465 22.13 3.01 -1.84
N TYR A 466 20.87 3.13 -1.43
CA TYR A 466 20.25 2.37 -0.35
C TYR A 466 18.92 1.82 -0.84
N ASN A 467 18.38 0.81 -0.15
CA ASN A 467 17.04 0.29 -0.41
C ASN A 467 16.00 0.76 0.61
N CYS A 468 16.35 1.68 1.48
CA CYS A 468 15.47 2.25 2.50
C CYS A 468 15.92 3.66 2.89
N LEU A 469 14.96 4.55 2.98
CA LEU A 469 15.12 5.93 3.40
C LEU A 469 15.68 6.05 4.84
N TYR A 470 15.30 5.14 5.74
CA TYR A 470 15.82 5.15 7.11
C TYR A 470 17.27 4.66 7.16
N PHE A 471 17.63 3.69 6.33
CA PHE A 471 19.01 3.25 6.20
C PHE A 471 19.91 4.35 5.60
N GLU A 472 19.39 5.07 4.60
CA GLU A 472 20.10 6.20 4.03
C GLU A 472 20.34 7.29 5.08
N ALA A 473 19.30 7.67 5.83
CA ALA A 473 19.38 8.70 6.86
C ALA A 473 20.35 8.36 8.01
N SER A 474 20.49 7.08 8.32
CA SER A 474 21.42 6.57 9.36
C SER A 474 22.76 6.13 8.82
N ASN A 475 22.97 6.21 7.50
CA ASN A 475 24.16 5.74 6.79
C ASN A 475 24.48 4.25 7.08
N MET A 476 23.42 3.43 7.20
CA MET A 476 23.53 1.99 7.42
C MET A 476 23.12 1.21 6.16
N ASN A 477 23.62 0.00 5.99
CA ASN A 477 23.23 -0.93 4.93
C ASN A 477 23.24 -0.31 3.52
N LYS A 478 24.30 0.46 3.21
CA LYS A 478 24.57 0.96 1.87
C LYS A 478 24.76 -0.21 0.91
N ILE A 479 24.06 -0.19 -0.24
CA ILE A 479 24.11 -1.24 -1.26
C ILE A 479 25.04 -0.92 -2.44
N GLY A 480 25.53 0.31 -2.54
CA GLY A 480 26.48 0.70 -3.58
C GLY A 480 26.55 2.21 -3.80
N ASN A 481 27.03 2.61 -4.98
CA ASN A 481 27.11 3.99 -5.42
C ASN A 481 26.83 4.07 -6.93
N ILE A 482 26.22 5.13 -7.42
CA ILE A 482 25.88 5.30 -8.84
C ILE A 482 27.09 5.28 -9.78
N ASN A 483 28.30 5.57 -9.27
CA ASN A 483 29.55 5.53 -10.02
C ASN A 483 30.29 4.19 -9.91
N SER A 484 29.74 3.21 -9.22
CA SER A 484 30.33 1.89 -9.00
C SER A 484 29.24 0.82 -9.00
N GLN A 485 29.64 -0.44 -8.80
CA GLN A 485 28.67 -1.53 -8.74
C GLN A 485 27.73 -1.39 -7.54
N VAL A 486 26.42 -1.49 -7.78
CA VAL A 486 25.40 -1.66 -6.75
C VAL A 486 25.23 -3.16 -6.53
N LYS A 487 25.53 -3.61 -5.32
CA LYS A 487 25.35 -4.99 -4.88
C LYS A 487 24.07 -5.07 -4.08
N ARG A 488 23.15 -5.91 -4.52
CA ARG A 488 21.96 -6.23 -3.73
C ARG A 488 22.39 -6.94 -2.46
N ILE A 489 21.66 -6.73 -1.37
CA ILE A 489 21.89 -7.47 -0.13
C ILE A 489 21.55 -8.95 -0.43
N GLU A 490 22.56 -9.81 -0.39
CA GLU A 490 22.41 -11.24 -0.67
C GLU A 490 21.56 -11.96 0.40
N GLY A 491 20.90 -13.03 0.00
CA GLY A 491 20.13 -13.91 0.87
C GLY A 491 18.61 -13.70 0.79
N ASP A 492 17.89 -14.73 1.20
CA ASP A 492 16.43 -14.68 1.30
C ASP A 492 16.01 -13.80 2.48
N LYS A 493 15.35 -12.69 2.19
CA LYS A 493 14.80 -11.75 3.16
C LYS A 493 13.28 -11.87 3.28
N SER A 494 12.71 -12.90 2.66
CA SER A 494 11.28 -13.14 2.79
C SER A 494 10.87 -13.33 4.25
N VAL A 495 9.60 -13.12 4.54
CA VAL A 495 9.08 -13.36 5.90
C VAL A 495 9.26 -14.83 6.30
N SER A 496 9.31 -15.75 5.34
CA SER A 496 9.49 -17.19 5.58
C SER A 496 10.93 -17.56 5.95
N SER A 497 11.92 -16.74 5.61
CA SER A 497 13.33 -16.96 6.00
C SER A 497 13.65 -16.56 7.44
N ARG A 498 12.75 -15.81 8.10
CA ARG A 498 12.94 -15.38 9.49
C ARG A 498 12.48 -16.45 10.47
N ASN A 499 13.36 -16.90 11.37
CA ASN A 499 13.14 -18.05 12.25
C ASN A 499 11.83 -18.01 13.06
N VAL A 500 11.39 -16.85 13.51
CA VAL A 500 10.13 -16.70 14.26
C VAL A 500 8.93 -16.57 13.33
N CYS A 501 9.10 -15.87 12.20
CA CYS A 501 8.00 -15.56 11.30
C CYS A 501 7.57 -16.78 10.47
N ASN A 502 8.48 -17.70 10.12
CA ASN A 502 8.17 -18.89 9.33
C ASN A 502 7.11 -19.79 10.00
N LYS A 503 6.99 -19.72 11.33
CA LYS A 503 6.00 -20.44 12.14
C LYS A 503 4.85 -19.54 12.64
N CYS A 504 4.70 -18.32 12.10
CA CYS A 504 3.69 -17.38 12.54
C CYS A 504 2.48 -17.39 11.59
N TRP A 505 1.28 -17.54 12.13
CA TRP A 505 0.04 -17.46 11.36
C TRP A 505 -0.15 -16.12 10.63
N ALA A 506 0.36 -15.02 11.21
CA ALA A 506 0.20 -13.67 10.66
C ALA A 506 1.25 -13.31 9.61
N ARG A 507 2.18 -14.20 9.26
CA ARG A 507 3.37 -13.89 8.44
C ARG A 507 3.08 -13.16 7.15
N TYR A 508 2.06 -13.55 6.43
CA TYR A 508 1.72 -12.95 5.14
C TYR A 508 0.88 -11.68 5.23
N LEU A 509 0.13 -11.49 6.32
CA LEU A 509 -0.57 -10.24 6.62
C LEU A 509 0.35 -9.19 7.25
N CYS A 510 1.38 -9.64 7.96
CA CYS A 510 2.34 -8.80 8.68
C CYS A 510 3.57 -8.45 7.82
N GLY A 511 4.09 -9.39 7.02
CA GLY A 511 5.32 -9.23 6.24
C GLY A 511 6.62 -9.20 7.06
N GLY A 512 6.57 -9.52 8.35
CA GLY A 512 7.69 -9.37 9.28
C GLY A 512 7.85 -7.93 9.80
N THR A 513 8.78 -7.71 10.71
CA THR A 513 9.10 -6.37 11.25
C THR A 513 9.95 -5.57 10.26
N CYS A 514 9.95 -4.24 10.41
CA CYS A 514 10.74 -3.34 9.59
C CYS A 514 12.24 -3.66 9.70
N PHE A 515 12.91 -3.82 8.59
CA PHE A 515 14.35 -4.12 8.58
C PHE A 515 15.19 -3.07 9.30
N TYR A 516 14.81 -1.79 9.18
CA TYR A 516 15.48 -0.71 9.90
C TYR A 516 15.28 -0.84 11.43
N ALA A 517 14.03 -1.06 11.87
CA ALA A 517 13.73 -1.26 13.29
C ALA A 517 14.49 -2.46 13.85
N SER A 518 14.50 -3.58 13.12
CA SER A 518 15.26 -4.77 13.48
C SER A 518 16.77 -4.49 13.57
N GLN A 519 17.34 -3.76 12.60
CA GLN A 519 18.76 -3.40 12.63
C GLN A 519 19.12 -2.51 13.82
N VAL A 520 18.32 -1.49 14.10
CA VAL A 520 18.60 -0.52 15.17
C VAL A 520 18.44 -1.14 16.55
N MET A 521 17.40 -1.94 16.74
CA MET A 521 17.07 -2.48 18.08
C MET A 521 17.71 -3.83 18.37
N MET A 522 17.92 -4.65 17.33
CA MET A 522 18.39 -6.02 17.49
C MET A 522 19.79 -6.25 16.90
N GLY A 523 20.35 -5.26 16.18
CA GLY A 523 21.65 -5.39 15.54
C GLY A 523 21.67 -6.22 14.24
N ASN A 524 20.53 -6.81 13.84
CA ASN A 524 20.41 -7.66 12.67
C ASN A 524 19.06 -7.44 11.98
N ILE A 525 19.10 -7.25 10.65
CA ILE A 525 17.90 -6.99 9.83
C ILE A 525 16.88 -8.15 9.83
N LEU A 526 17.31 -9.38 10.06
CA LEU A 526 16.44 -10.57 10.05
C LEU A 526 15.85 -10.88 11.42
N GLU A 527 16.36 -10.29 12.48
CA GLU A 527 15.80 -10.43 13.82
C GLU A 527 14.44 -9.70 13.93
N ILE A 528 13.66 -10.11 14.91
CA ILE A 528 12.31 -9.56 15.10
C ILE A 528 12.34 -8.48 16.17
N GLU A 529 12.00 -7.26 15.78
CA GLU A 529 11.79 -6.16 16.74
C GLU A 529 10.45 -6.38 17.47
N PRO A 530 10.46 -6.56 18.81
CA PRO A 530 9.29 -7.07 19.55
C PRO A 530 8.08 -6.12 19.51
N VAL A 531 8.30 -4.81 19.59
CA VAL A 531 7.22 -3.80 19.67
C VAL A 531 6.46 -3.76 18.34
N GLU A 532 7.20 -3.68 17.22
CA GLU A 532 6.57 -3.66 15.89
C GLU A 532 5.90 -5.00 15.58
N CYS A 533 6.50 -6.12 16.00
CA CYS A 533 5.87 -7.44 15.89
C CYS A 533 4.52 -7.47 16.62
N LYS A 534 4.46 -6.93 17.84
CA LYS A 534 3.25 -6.86 18.65
C LYS A 534 2.17 -6.02 17.94
N ILE A 535 2.54 -4.84 17.43
CA ILE A 535 1.62 -3.95 16.69
C ILE A 535 1.08 -4.65 15.44
N ARG A 536 1.93 -5.16 14.58
CA ARG A 536 1.54 -5.75 13.30
C ARG A 536 0.67 -7.01 13.46
N LYS A 537 1.03 -7.85 14.41
CA LYS A 537 0.25 -9.05 14.72
C LYS A 537 -1.13 -8.71 15.27
N HIS A 538 -1.22 -7.66 16.07
CA HIS A 538 -2.48 -7.15 16.60
C HIS A 538 -3.38 -6.60 15.48
N LEU A 539 -2.85 -5.79 14.56
CA LEU A 539 -3.59 -5.29 13.39
C LEU A 539 -4.08 -6.42 12.47
N ALA A 540 -3.26 -7.46 12.27
CA ALA A 540 -3.68 -8.64 11.52
C ALA A 540 -4.86 -9.35 12.20
N ARG A 541 -4.85 -9.49 13.55
CA ARG A 541 -5.95 -10.04 14.33
C ARG A 541 -7.23 -9.21 14.18
N LEU A 542 -7.14 -7.91 14.41
CA LEU A 542 -8.28 -6.99 14.28
C LEU A 542 -8.89 -7.02 12.89
N SER A 543 -8.05 -7.11 11.86
CA SER A 543 -8.51 -7.21 10.47
C SER A 543 -9.28 -8.50 10.19
N LEU A 544 -8.81 -9.64 10.72
CA LEU A 544 -9.53 -10.91 10.63
C LEU A 544 -10.87 -10.85 11.38
N GLU A 545 -10.89 -10.28 12.58
CA GLU A 545 -12.11 -10.10 13.37
C GLU A 545 -13.13 -9.18 12.67
N PHE A 546 -12.64 -8.15 11.96
CA PHE A 546 -13.49 -7.27 11.17
C PHE A 546 -14.10 -7.99 9.95
N ILE A 547 -13.30 -8.78 9.21
CA ILE A 547 -13.80 -9.60 8.09
C ILE A 547 -14.87 -10.60 8.55
N VAL A 548 -14.63 -11.26 9.70
CA VAL A 548 -15.61 -12.19 10.28
C VAL A 548 -16.89 -11.45 10.66
N PHE A 549 -16.77 -10.32 11.36
CA PHE A 549 -17.92 -9.49 11.72
C PHE A 549 -18.77 -9.09 10.50
N CYS A 550 -18.12 -8.65 9.41
CA CYS A 550 -18.84 -8.30 8.18
C CYS A 550 -19.56 -9.51 7.58
N ARG A 551 -18.94 -10.69 7.58
CA ARG A 551 -19.58 -11.93 7.07
C ARG A 551 -20.76 -12.37 7.91
N GLU A 552 -20.65 -12.33 9.24
CA GLU A 552 -21.73 -12.69 10.17
C GLU A 552 -22.95 -11.76 10.04
N ASN A 553 -22.73 -10.50 9.69
CA ASN A 553 -23.77 -9.50 9.50
C ASN A 553 -24.20 -9.31 8.03
N ASN A 554 -23.76 -10.17 7.11
CA ASN A 554 -24.02 -10.09 5.67
C ASN A 554 -23.60 -8.74 5.05
N ILE A 555 -22.56 -8.14 5.57
CA ILE A 555 -21.99 -6.88 5.08
C ILE A 555 -20.98 -7.21 3.96
N ASN A 556 -21.16 -6.61 2.80
CA ASN A 556 -20.27 -6.78 1.66
C ASN A 556 -19.11 -5.77 1.72
N LEU A 557 -17.88 -6.28 1.83
CA LEU A 557 -16.64 -5.50 1.73
C LEU A 557 -16.07 -5.53 0.33
#